data_e59a173dab7a95dca52f7f2f398b7473
#
_entry.id   e59a173dab7a95dca52f7f2f398b7473
#
_cell.length_a   1.000
_cell.length_b   1.000
_cell.length_c   1.000
_cell.angle_alpha   90.00
_cell.angle_beta   90.00
_cell.angle_gamma   90.00
#
_symmetry.space_group_name_H-M   'P 1'
#
loop_
_entity.id
_entity.type
_entity.pdbx_description
1 polymer ?
#
loop_
_entity_poly.entity_id
_entity_poly.type
_entity_poly.pdbx_seq_one_letter_code
_entity_poly.pdbx_strand_id
1 'polypeptide(L)'
;MFGFGVVGQGLYDIIKTKDLNLEIKKFVIKNPDKKRSLPAELFTTDANAILEDPEINTVVELIDDADAAFEITKRALSTGKNVVSANKKMIATHLEELVEIQHQYGTSLLYEGAVCGSIPIIRNLEEYYDNELLHSVSGIFNGSSNYILSKIFNEDQSYDVALKKAQDLGFAETDPTLDVGGFDPKFKLAIVASHAYGLYINPDEILNLGIDTLGDADIRYAREKDYKIKLIPLAKEVDNHQVVLYVLPKFIKKSNILYNVENEYNGVLVKAAFADEQFFLGKGAGGHPTGSAVLSDITALRYDYRYEYKKHLDAQQVEYTKDYKISVYFRYDDEDVLENINFINISERFYSENHKYVIGTINIQEIIDKRAVIHQKGNFIAEII
;
A
#
# COMPACT_ATOMS: atom_id res chain seq x y z
N MET A 1 23.50 -6.47 -0.52
CA MET A 1 22.08 -6.40 -0.88
C MET A 1 21.43 -7.76 -0.68
N PHE A 2 20.30 -7.83 -0.04
CA PHE A 2 19.47 -9.03 0.08
C PHE A 2 18.38 -9.00 -1.00
N GLY A 3 18.36 -10.04 -1.84
CA GLY A 3 17.47 -10.14 -3.00
C GLY A 3 18.07 -9.55 -4.28
N PHE A 4 17.91 -10.29 -5.38
CA PHE A 4 18.28 -9.87 -6.74
C PHE A 4 17.15 -10.28 -7.70
N GLY A 5 15.92 -9.91 -7.31
CA GLY A 5 14.71 -10.02 -8.11
C GLY A 5 14.51 -8.81 -9.03
N VAL A 6 13.25 -8.52 -9.39
CA VAL A 6 12.90 -7.43 -10.31
C VAL A 6 13.42 -6.08 -9.81
N VAL A 7 13.19 -5.75 -8.53
CA VAL A 7 13.61 -4.47 -7.94
C VAL A 7 15.14 -4.40 -7.81
N GLY A 8 15.78 -5.48 -7.32
CA GLY A 8 17.24 -5.53 -7.17
C GLY A 8 17.99 -5.40 -8.48
N GLN A 9 17.48 -6.01 -9.57
CA GLN A 9 18.03 -5.80 -10.91
C GLN A 9 17.82 -4.36 -11.39
N GLY A 10 16.61 -3.82 -11.22
CA GLY A 10 16.31 -2.44 -11.60
C GLY A 10 17.19 -1.42 -10.87
N LEU A 11 17.42 -1.60 -9.57
CA LEU A 11 18.36 -0.78 -8.81
C LEU A 11 19.79 -0.89 -9.35
N TYR A 12 20.26 -2.11 -9.61
CA TYR A 12 21.58 -2.34 -10.16
C TYR A 12 21.77 -1.64 -11.52
N ASP A 13 20.78 -1.74 -12.41
CA ASP A 13 20.81 -1.10 -13.73
C ASP A 13 20.89 0.43 -13.63
N ILE A 14 20.16 1.03 -12.69
CA ILE A 14 20.20 2.48 -12.46
C ILE A 14 21.58 2.91 -11.93
N ILE A 15 22.12 2.18 -10.94
CA ILE A 15 23.45 2.49 -10.38
C ILE A 15 24.53 2.45 -11.47
N LYS A 16 24.49 1.40 -12.32
CA LYS A 16 25.43 1.28 -13.46
C LYS A 16 25.28 2.42 -14.47
N THR A 17 24.04 2.80 -14.79
CA THR A 17 23.77 3.85 -15.79
C THR A 17 24.24 5.21 -15.31
N LYS A 18 24.15 5.49 -14.00
CA LYS A 18 24.47 6.82 -13.43
C LYS A 18 25.92 7.00 -13.02
N ASP A 19 26.76 5.97 -13.08
CA ASP A 19 28.15 5.99 -12.62
C ASP A 19 28.31 6.65 -11.22
N LEU A 20 27.49 6.17 -10.29
CA LEU A 20 27.48 6.66 -8.92
C LEU A 20 28.65 6.06 -8.16
N ASN A 21 29.27 6.87 -7.27
CA ASN A 21 30.28 6.39 -6.33
C ASN A 21 29.63 5.52 -5.22
N LEU A 22 29.08 4.38 -5.64
CA LEU A 22 28.46 3.35 -4.84
C LEU A 22 29.01 1.98 -5.23
N GLU A 23 29.48 1.22 -4.28
CA GLU A 23 29.98 -0.12 -4.48
C GLU A 23 28.98 -1.14 -3.93
N ILE A 24 28.55 -2.09 -4.74
CA ILE A 24 27.78 -3.25 -4.31
C ILE A 24 28.73 -4.40 -4.04
N LYS A 25 29.04 -4.68 -2.78
CA LYS A 25 29.98 -5.71 -2.35
C LYS A 25 29.45 -7.12 -2.62
N LYS A 26 28.20 -7.40 -2.24
CA LYS A 26 27.58 -8.74 -2.28
C LYS A 26 26.08 -8.69 -2.50
N PHE A 27 25.58 -9.77 -3.11
CA PHE A 27 24.15 -10.08 -3.16
C PHE A 27 23.90 -11.40 -2.40
N VAL A 28 23.02 -11.38 -1.41
CA VAL A 28 22.50 -12.59 -0.79
C VAL A 28 21.23 -13.02 -1.51
N ILE A 29 21.20 -14.27 -1.95
CA ILE A 29 20.15 -14.86 -2.76
C ILE A 29 19.69 -16.21 -2.18
N LYS A 30 18.39 -16.54 -2.34
CA LYS A 30 17.81 -17.79 -1.87
C LYS A 30 18.14 -18.98 -2.79
N ASN A 31 18.15 -18.76 -4.12
CA ASN A 31 18.38 -19.82 -5.12
C ASN A 31 19.68 -19.55 -5.90
N PRO A 32 20.78 -20.25 -5.58
CA PRO A 32 22.06 -20.09 -6.26
C PRO A 32 22.05 -20.60 -7.70
N ASP A 33 21.18 -21.55 -8.06
CA ASP A 33 21.16 -22.21 -9.39
C ASP A 33 20.47 -21.36 -10.45
N LYS A 34 19.72 -20.32 -10.04
CA LYS A 34 19.09 -19.39 -10.98
C LYS A 34 20.15 -18.61 -11.74
N LYS A 35 20.19 -18.75 -13.07
CA LYS A 35 21.11 -17.99 -13.94
C LYS A 35 20.93 -16.48 -13.78
N ARG A 36 22.04 -15.78 -13.66
CA ARG A 36 22.11 -14.32 -13.53
C ARG A 36 23.14 -13.75 -14.50
N SER A 37 22.96 -12.48 -14.86
CA SER A 37 23.83 -11.79 -15.82
C SER A 37 25.14 -11.26 -15.20
N LEU A 38 25.27 -11.33 -13.87
CA LEU A 38 26.46 -10.84 -13.15
C LEU A 38 27.40 -11.99 -12.77
N PRO A 39 28.69 -11.68 -12.51
CA PRO A 39 29.68 -12.65 -12.05
C PRO A 39 29.24 -13.40 -10.80
N ALA A 40 29.49 -14.72 -10.78
CA ALA A 40 29.01 -15.60 -9.70
C ALA A 40 29.59 -15.22 -8.31
N GLU A 41 30.80 -14.69 -8.28
CA GLU A 41 31.49 -14.25 -7.06
C GLU A 41 30.79 -13.11 -6.31
N LEU A 42 29.90 -12.39 -6.97
CA LEU A 42 29.06 -11.36 -6.32
C LEU A 42 27.90 -11.96 -5.53
N PHE A 43 27.57 -13.23 -5.74
CA PHE A 43 26.42 -13.89 -5.12
C PHE A 43 26.84 -14.83 -4.00
N THR A 44 26.04 -14.89 -2.96
CA THR A 44 26.18 -15.85 -1.85
C THR A 44 24.80 -16.22 -1.30
N THR A 45 24.72 -17.31 -0.60
CA THR A 45 23.54 -17.70 0.22
C THR A 45 23.75 -17.42 1.70
N ASP A 46 24.96 -17.00 2.09
CA ASP A 46 25.32 -16.69 3.47
C ASP A 46 25.02 -15.22 3.80
N ALA A 47 24.07 -15.00 4.69
CA ALA A 47 23.71 -13.67 5.20
C ALA A 47 24.86 -13.00 5.97
N ASN A 48 25.70 -13.78 6.64
CA ASN A 48 26.82 -13.25 7.44
C ASN A 48 27.87 -12.57 6.56
N ALA A 49 28.02 -12.98 5.31
CA ALA A 49 28.89 -12.30 4.35
C ALA A 49 28.54 -10.83 4.10
N ILE A 50 27.35 -10.36 4.54
CA ILE A 50 26.96 -8.95 4.56
C ILE A 50 26.86 -8.42 5.98
N LEU A 51 26.19 -9.14 6.87
CA LEU A 51 25.85 -8.62 8.19
C LEU A 51 27.07 -8.51 9.11
N GLU A 52 28.10 -9.31 8.93
CA GLU A 52 29.34 -9.30 9.72
C GLU A 52 30.52 -8.59 9.04
N ASP A 53 30.37 -8.20 7.77
CA ASP A 53 31.43 -7.46 7.06
C ASP A 53 31.51 -6.00 7.56
N PRO A 54 32.63 -5.59 8.21
CA PRO A 54 32.76 -4.24 8.73
C PRO A 54 32.92 -3.16 7.63
N GLU A 55 33.24 -3.53 6.39
CA GLU A 55 33.33 -2.59 5.29
C GLU A 55 31.97 -2.24 4.69
N ILE A 56 30.91 -2.99 5.03
CA ILE A 56 29.55 -2.71 4.57
C ILE A 56 28.86 -1.82 5.59
N ASN A 57 28.54 -0.60 5.19
CA ASN A 57 27.84 0.39 6.00
C ASN A 57 26.33 0.44 5.75
N THR A 58 25.86 -0.07 4.62
CA THR A 58 24.45 -0.02 4.23
C THR A 58 23.98 -1.37 3.71
N VAL A 59 22.85 -1.83 4.26
CA VAL A 59 22.13 -3.03 3.81
C VAL A 59 20.92 -2.60 3.00
N VAL A 60 20.76 -3.18 1.81
CA VAL A 60 19.57 -3.00 0.99
C VAL A 60 18.78 -4.30 1.02
N GLU A 61 17.57 -4.26 1.58
CA GLU A 61 16.68 -5.40 1.78
C GLU A 61 15.55 -5.37 0.75
N LEU A 62 15.47 -6.38 -0.13
CA LEU A 62 14.54 -6.48 -1.25
C LEU A 62 14.01 -7.92 -1.42
N ILE A 63 13.84 -8.66 -0.31
CA ILE A 63 13.25 -10.00 -0.36
C ILE A 63 11.73 -9.96 -0.12
N ASP A 64 11.04 -11.01 -0.52
CA ASP A 64 9.57 -11.08 -0.41
C ASP A 64 9.09 -11.55 0.97
N ASP A 65 9.92 -12.33 1.68
CA ASP A 65 9.61 -12.89 3.00
C ASP A 65 9.74 -11.83 4.07
N ALA A 66 8.61 -11.44 4.67
CA ALA A 66 8.57 -10.35 5.65
C ALA A 66 9.26 -10.70 6.97
N ASP A 67 9.16 -11.96 7.43
CA ASP A 67 9.76 -12.40 8.69
C ASP A 67 11.28 -12.47 8.56
N ALA A 68 11.78 -13.03 7.46
CA ALA A 68 13.21 -13.04 7.17
C ALA A 68 13.75 -11.61 6.94
N ALA A 69 13.00 -10.74 6.27
CA ALA A 69 13.36 -9.33 6.09
C ALA A 69 13.47 -8.60 7.43
N PHE A 70 12.56 -8.87 8.38
CA PHE A 70 12.59 -8.30 9.72
C PHE A 70 13.86 -8.71 10.47
N GLU A 71 14.21 -9.98 10.52
CA GLU A 71 15.41 -10.47 11.20
C GLU A 71 16.71 -9.88 10.60
N ILE A 72 16.78 -9.78 9.26
CA ILE A 72 17.91 -9.15 8.57
C ILE A 72 17.99 -7.66 8.92
N THR A 73 16.88 -6.94 8.87
CA THR A 73 16.81 -5.50 9.15
C THR A 73 17.18 -5.21 10.60
N LYS A 74 16.57 -5.92 11.55
CA LYS A 74 16.87 -5.83 12.99
C LYS A 74 18.34 -6.06 13.28
N ARG A 75 18.92 -7.12 12.74
CA ARG A 75 20.34 -7.43 12.94
C ARG A 75 21.23 -6.37 12.31
N ALA A 76 20.95 -5.91 11.11
CA ALA A 76 21.73 -4.87 10.43
C ALA A 76 21.75 -3.57 11.24
N LEU A 77 20.59 -3.07 11.66
CA LEU A 77 20.48 -1.86 12.47
C LEU A 77 21.21 -2.00 13.79
N SER A 78 21.05 -3.13 14.49
CA SER A 78 21.68 -3.40 15.80
C SER A 78 23.22 -3.55 15.72
N THR A 79 23.77 -3.78 14.54
CA THR A 79 25.22 -3.84 14.29
C THR A 79 25.79 -2.56 13.68
N GLY A 80 25.04 -1.46 13.69
CA GLY A 80 25.48 -0.15 13.24
C GLY A 80 25.43 0.06 11.73
N LYS A 81 24.67 -0.78 10.99
CA LYS A 81 24.50 -0.63 9.55
C LYS A 81 23.17 0.07 9.26
N ASN A 82 23.17 1.01 8.33
CA ASN A 82 21.94 1.60 7.81
C ASN A 82 21.20 0.59 6.94
N VAL A 83 19.87 0.70 6.89
CA VAL A 83 19.04 -0.19 6.07
C VAL A 83 18.14 0.61 5.13
N VAL A 84 18.05 0.15 3.89
CA VAL A 84 17.04 0.60 2.91
C VAL A 84 16.21 -0.61 2.51
N SER A 85 14.89 -0.54 2.71
CA SER A 85 13.96 -1.65 2.42
C SER A 85 12.84 -1.23 1.47
N ALA A 86 12.30 -2.18 0.72
CA ALA A 86 11.05 -2.02 -0.03
C ALA A 86 9.97 -3.02 0.43
N ASN A 87 10.18 -3.72 1.56
CA ASN A 87 9.24 -4.71 2.08
C ASN A 87 8.15 -4.07 2.92
N LYS A 88 7.06 -3.68 2.26
CA LYS A 88 5.92 -3.01 2.89
C LYS A 88 5.28 -3.79 4.04
N LYS A 89 5.20 -5.13 3.92
CA LYS A 89 4.59 -5.97 4.96
C LYS A 89 5.46 -5.98 6.22
N MET A 90 6.76 -6.18 6.06
CA MET A 90 7.72 -6.13 7.16
C MET A 90 7.67 -4.77 7.87
N ILE A 91 7.76 -3.66 7.11
CA ILE A 91 7.70 -2.31 7.67
C ILE A 91 6.36 -2.08 8.38
N ALA A 92 5.23 -2.33 7.75
CA ALA A 92 3.91 -2.09 8.34
C ALA A 92 3.67 -2.89 9.63
N THR A 93 4.24 -4.10 9.72
CA THR A 93 4.02 -4.99 10.88
C THR A 93 4.94 -4.69 12.05
N HIS A 94 6.16 -4.23 11.78
CA HIS A 94 7.22 -4.10 12.80
C HIS A 94 7.77 -2.68 12.95
N LEU A 95 7.06 -1.67 12.43
CA LEU A 95 7.60 -0.31 12.34
C LEU A 95 8.03 0.24 13.71
N GLU A 96 7.19 0.12 14.73
CA GLU A 96 7.47 0.64 16.08
C GLU A 96 8.77 0.04 16.65
N GLU A 97 8.92 -1.28 16.62
CA GLU A 97 10.14 -1.95 17.10
C GLU A 97 11.38 -1.53 16.27
N LEU A 98 11.23 -1.40 14.95
CA LEU A 98 12.34 -0.99 14.08
C LEU A 98 12.77 0.46 14.31
N VAL A 99 11.83 1.35 14.63
CA VAL A 99 12.11 2.75 15.01
C VAL A 99 12.85 2.81 16.34
N GLU A 100 12.44 2.02 17.34
CA GLU A 100 13.15 1.92 18.61
C GLU A 100 14.60 1.46 18.43
N ILE A 101 14.82 0.42 17.59
CA ILE A 101 16.16 -0.08 17.26
C ILE A 101 16.98 1.00 16.56
N GLN A 102 16.41 1.69 15.55
CA GLN A 102 17.05 2.79 14.86
C GLN A 102 17.55 3.85 15.85
N HIS A 103 16.71 4.27 16.78
CA HIS A 103 17.07 5.26 17.81
C HIS A 103 18.14 4.73 18.77
N GLN A 104 18.02 3.49 19.23
CA GLN A 104 18.95 2.87 20.17
C GLN A 104 20.38 2.78 19.62
N TYR A 105 20.52 2.45 18.33
CA TYR A 105 21.82 2.21 17.71
C TYR A 105 22.31 3.39 16.85
N GLY A 106 21.53 4.46 16.72
CA GLY A 106 21.87 5.64 15.92
C GLY A 106 22.01 5.37 14.43
N THR A 107 21.29 4.37 13.93
CA THR A 107 21.26 3.97 12.51
C THR A 107 20.06 4.58 11.79
N SER A 108 19.98 4.41 10.48
CA SER A 108 18.85 4.87 9.66
C SER A 108 18.18 3.70 8.97
N LEU A 109 16.84 3.67 9.03
CA LEU A 109 15.98 2.79 8.25
C LEU A 109 15.14 3.64 7.28
N LEU A 110 15.35 3.49 5.98
CA LEU A 110 14.59 4.21 4.94
C LEU A 110 13.84 3.20 4.06
N TYR A 111 12.64 3.58 3.62
CA TYR A 111 11.74 2.66 2.90
C TYR A 111 10.76 3.35 1.95
N GLU A 112 11.19 4.42 1.27
CA GLU A 112 10.36 5.10 0.24
C GLU A 112 9.81 4.12 -0.80
N GLY A 113 10.65 3.14 -1.20
CA GLY A 113 10.26 2.09 -2.13
C GLY A 113 9.15 1.15 -1.67
N ALA A 114 8.77 1.17 -0.40
CA ALA A 114 7.71 0.33 0.16
C ALA A 114 6.29 0.86 -0.16
N VAL A 115 6.12 2.16 -0.44
CA VAL A 115 4.82 2.79 -0.68
C VAL A 115 4.77 3.47 -2.04
N CYS A 116 3.86 3.03 -2.91
CA CYS A 116 3.56 3.65 -4.22
C CYS A 116 4.75 3.86 -5.16
N GLY A 117 5.79 3.03 -5.02
CA GLY A 117 6.90 2.92 -5.97
C GLY A 117 7.64 4.24 -6.23
N SER A 118 7.43 4.84 -7.41
CA SER A 118 8.13 6.06 -7.80
C SER A 118 7.54 7.37 -7.22
N ILE A 119 6.44 7.30 -6.48
CA ILE A 119 5.83 8.48 -5.84
C ILE A 119 6.53 8.73 -4.49
N PRO A 120 7.19 9.87 -4.29
CA PRO A 120 7.94 10.15 -3.06
C PRO A 120 7.02 10.59 -1.92
N ILE A 121 6.11 9.72 -1.49
CA ILE A 121 5.06 10.10 -0.53
C ILE A 121 5.55 10.12 0.91
N ILE A 122 6.40 9.16 1.31
CA ILE A 122 6.85 9.06 2.71
C ILE A 122 7.67 10.28 3.08
N ARG A 123 8.65 10.67 2.26
CA ARG A 123 9.45 11.89 2.50
C ARG A 123 8.61 13.16 2.48
N ASN A 124 7.64 13.25 1.58
CA ASN A 124 6.74 14.42 1.60
C ASN A 124 5.95 14.49 2.90
N LEU A 125 5.43 13.36 3.40
CA LEU A 125 4.71 13.31 4.68
C LEU A 125 5.61 13.63 5.87
N GLU A 126 6.87 13.20 5.81
CA GLU A 126 7.86 13.38 6.88
C GLU A 126 8.44 14.79 6.93
N GLU A 127 8.65 15.44 5.78
CA GLU A 127 9.33 16.72 5.67
C GLU A 127 8.40 17.87 5.31
N TYR A 128 7.75 17.81 4.12
CA TYR A 128 6.95 18.91 3.60
C TYR A 128 5.65 19.11 4.41
N TYR A 129 5.00 18.01 4.77
CA TYR A 129 3.75 18.04 5.54
C TYR A 129 3.97 17.94 7.05
N ASP A 130 5.19 18.10 7.55
CA ASP A 130 5.50 18.02 8.98
C ASP A 130 4.69 19.07 9.79
N ASN A 131 4.58 20.29 9.27
CA ASN A 131 3.86 21.41 9.90
C ASN A 131 2.47 21.65 9.32
N GLU A 132 1.91 20.70 8.57
CA GLU A 132 0.58 20.80 7.98
C GLU A 132 -0.50 20.12 8.84
N LEU A 133 -1.69 20.69 8.82
CA LEU A 133 -2.88 20.02 9.35
C LEU A 133 -3.46 19.12 8.25
N LEU A 134 -3.07 17.84 8.26
CA LEU A 134 -3.50 16.87 7.27
C LEU A 134 -4.93 16.40 7.52
N HIS A 135 -5.82 16.67 6.58
CA HIS A 135 -7.19 16.19 6.64
C HIS A 135 -7.32 14.74 6.17
N SER A 136 -6.63 14.39 5.08
CA SER A 136 -6.65 13.01 4.59
C SER A 136 -5.52 12.70 3.61
N VAL A 137 -5.13 11.43 3.59
CA VAL A 137 -4.32 10.83 2.55
C VAL A 137 -5.10 9.65 1.98
N SER A 138 -5.32 9.66 0.68
CA SER A 138 -6.06 8.60 -0.02
C SER A 138 -5.48 8.38 -1.41
N GLY A 139 -5.92 7.34 -2.09
CA GLY A 139 -5.42 7.17 -3.45
C GLY A 139 -5.62 5.78 -4.03
N ILE A 140 -4.90 5.51 -5.09
CA ILE A 140 -4.77 4.19 -5.71
C ILE A 140 -3.36 3.70 -5.40
N PHE A 141 -3.25 2.79 -4.41
CA PHE A 141 -1.96 2.31 -3.91
C PHE A 141 -1.57 0.94 -4.47
N ASN A 142 -2.44 0.32 -5.25
CA ASN A 142 -2.18 -0.97 -5.87
C ASN A 142 -2.42 -0.92 -7.39
N GLY A 143 -1.36 -1.16 -8.16
CA GLY A 143 -1.40 -1.10 -9.63
C GLY A 143 -2.13 -2.28 -10.25
N SER A 144 -2.07 -3.48 -9.65
CA SER A 144 -2.71 -4.69 -10.18
C SER A 144 -4.23 -4.58 -10.18
N SER A 145 -4.82 -4.24 -9.04
CA SER A 145 -6.28 -4.03 -8.94
C SER A 145 -6.75 -2.85 -9.79
N ASN A 146 -5.97 -1.76 -9.87
CA ASN A 146 -6.31 -0.63 -10.74
C ASN A 146 -6.25 -1.01 -12.23
N TYR A 147 -5.28 -1.82 -12.65
CA TYR A 147 -5.20 -2.34 -14.00
C TYR A 147 -6.45 -3.16 -14.35
N ILE A 148 -6.85 -4.10 -13.48
CA ILE A 148 -8.05 -4.92 -13.66
C ILE A 148 -9.28 -4.04 -13.84
N LEU A 149 -9.50 -3.09 -12.92
CA LEU A 149 -10.63 -2.16 -12.98
C LEU A 149 -10.59 -1.26 -14.22
N SER A 150 -9.40 -0.83 -14.66
CA SER A 150 -9.25 -0.05 -15.88
C SER A 150 -9.68 -0.84 -17.13
N LYS A 151 -9.35 -2.14 -17.20
CA LYS A 151 -9.78 -3.00 -18.31
C LYS A 151 -11.29 -3.24 -18.32
N ILE A 152 -11.88 -3.39 -17.14
CA ILE A 152 -13.34 -3.53 -17.00
C ILE A 152 -14.06 -2.28 -17.50
N PHE A 153 -13.65 -1.09 -17.05
CA PHE A 153 -14.38 0.15 -17.34
C PHE A 153 -14.06 0.80 -18.69
N ASN A 154 -12.84 0.60 -19.21
CA ASN A 154 -12.42 1.24 -20.46
C ASN A 154 -12.45 0.30 -21.68
N GLU A 155 -12.33 -1.03 -21.47
CA GLU A 155 -12.26 -2.03 -22.55
C GLU A 155 -13.43 -3.05 -22.50
N ASP A 156 -14.42 -2.84 -21.64
CA ASP A 156 -15.60 -3.72 -21.47
C ASP A 156 -15.28 -5.19 -21.19
N GLN A 157 -14.11 -5.44 -20.55
CA GLN A 157 -13.72 -6.81 -20.18
C GLN A 157 -14.49 -7.28 -18.93
N SER A 158 -14.75 -8.59 -18.84
CA SER A 158 -15.20 -9.19 -17.58
C SER A 158 -14.06 -9.20 -16.56
N TYR A 159 -14.40 -9.34 -15.27
CA TYR A 159 -13.42 -9.41 -14.19
C TYR A 159 -12.38 -10.52 -14.42
N ASP A 160 -12.83 -11.74 -14.76
CA ASP A 160 -11.96 -12.89 -14.96
C ASP A 160 -10.98 -12.70 -16.13
N VAL A 161 -11.45 -12.10 -17.22
CA VAL A 161 -10.60 -11.80 -18.40
C VAL A 161 -9.56 -10.74 -18.04
N ALA A 162 -9.96 -9.69 -17.33
CA ALA A 162 -9.04 -8.63 -16.92
C ALA A 162 -8.00 -9.12 -15.92
N LEU A 163 -8.40 -9.97 -14.94
CA LEU A 163 -7.50 -10.60 -13.99
C LEU A 163 -6.49 -11.51 -14.70
N LYS A 164 -6.96 -12.38 -15.60
CA LYS A 164 -6.07 -13.26 -16.37
C LYS A 164 -5.05 -12.47 -17.18
N LYS A 165 -5.46 -11.39 -17.80
CA LYS A 165 -4.58 -10.49 -18.55
C LYS A 165 -3.54 -9.81 -17.66
N ALA A 166 -3.94 -9.41 -16.44
CA ALA A 166 -3.03 -8.85 -15.45
C ALA A 166 -1.95 -9.87 -15.03
N GLN A 167 -2.33 -11.14 -14.84
CA GLN A 167 -1.42 -12.24 -14.53
C GLN A 167 -0.45 -12.53 -15.69
N ASP A 168 -0.94 -12.61 -16.93
CA ASP A 168 -0.13 -12.87 -18.11
C ASP A 168 0.91 -11.77 -18.39
N LEU A 169 0.61 -10.54 -18.00
CA LEU A 169 1.51 -9.39 -18.09
C LEU A 169 2.43 -9.23 -16.86
N GLY A 170 2.25 -10.05 -15.84
CA GLY A 170 3.04 -10.00 -14.60
C GLY A 170 2.68 -8.85 -13.66
N PHE A 171 1.52 -8.23 -13.83
CA PHE A 171 0.98 -7.23 -12.88
C PHE A 171 0.36 -7.89 -11.65
N ALA A 172 -0.26 -9.05 -11.79
CA ALA A 172 -0.80 -9.84 -10.70
C ALA A 172 -0.10 -11.21 -10.64
N GLU A 173 0.08 -11.74 -9.44
CA GLU A 173 0.60 -13.09 -9.21
C GLU A 173 -0.46 -14.15 -9.50
N THR A 174 -0.04 -15.43 -9.51
CA THR A 174 -0.95 -16.58 -9.69
C THR A 174 -1.99 -16.60 -8.56
N ASP A 175 -1.59 -16.34 -7.32
CA ASP A 175 -2.49 -16.03 -6.21
C ASP A 175 -2.61 -14.51 -6.08
N PRO A 176 -3.68 -13.88 -6.56
CA PRO A 176 -3.82 -12.43 -6.57
C PRO A 176 -4.41 -11.88 -5.26
N THR A 177 -4.59 -12.69 -4.23
CA THR A 177 -5.30 -12.35 -2.99
C THR A 177 -4.79 -11.06 -2.35
N LEU A 178 -3.47 -10.84 -2.33
CA LEU A 178 -2.89 -9.63 -1.74
C LEU A 178 -3.31 -8.37 -2.49
N ASP A 179 -3.45 -8.46 -3.82
CA ASP A 179 -3.84 -7.34 -4.68
C ASP A 179 -5.35 -7.10 -4.67
N VAL A 180 -6.12 -8.13 -5.06
CA VAL A 180 -7.57 -8.01 -5.25
C VAL A 180 -8.35 -7.97 -3.95
N GLY A 181 -7.81 -8.56 -2.86
CA GLY A 181 -8.40 -8.53 -1.51
C GLY A 181 -8.08 -7.24 -0.73
N GLY A 182 -7.28 -6.32 -1.29
CA GLY A 182 -6.96 -5.04 -0.65
C GLY A 182 -5.92 -5.11 0.46
N PHE A 183 -5.13 -6.17 0.55
CA PHE A 183 -4.08 -6.33 1.56
C PHE A 183 -2.84 -5.48 1.26
N ASP A 184 -2.37 -5.46 0.00
CA ASP A 184 -1.24 -4.62 -0.40
C ASP A 184 -1.48 -3.14 -0.08
N PRO A 185 -2.60 -2.52 -0.50
CA PRO A 185 -2.88 -1.13 -0.13
C PRO A 185 -3.09 -0.93 1.38
N LYS A 186 -3.52 -1.96 2.14
CA LYS A 186 -3.64 -1.90 3.60
C LYS A 186 -2.29 -1.75 4.29
N PHE A 187 -1.28 -2.55 3.91
CA PHE A 187 0.07 -2.40 4.44
C PHE A 187 0.66 -1.02 4.14
N LYS A 188 0.46 -0.53 2.92
CA LYS A 188 0.90 0.82 2.53
C LYS A 188 0.18 1.91 3.32
N LEU A 189 -1.11 1.72 3.61
CA LEU A 189 -1.90 2.66 4.39
C LEU A 189 -1.42 2.74 5.85
N ALA A 190 -1.02 1.62 6.46
CA ALA A 190 -0.45 1.62 7.80
C ALA A 190 0.85 2.44 7.86
N ILE A 191 1.74 2.28 6.86
CA ILE A 191 2.96 3.08 6.75
C ILE A 191 2.64 4.56 6.53
N VAL A 192 1.68 4.88 5.65
CA VAL A 192 1.24 6.26 5.42
C VAL A 192 0.71 6.89 6.71
N ALA A 193 -0.07 6.16 7.51
CA ALA A 193 -0.63 6.65 8.75
C ALA A 193 0.44 7.03 9.78
N SER A 194 1.55 6.28 9.84
CA SER A 194 2.65 6.60 10.76
C SER A 194 3.36 7.91 10.39
N HIS A 195 3.54 8.20 9.11
CA HIS A 195 4.16 9.46 8.66
C HIS A 195 3.19 10.63 8.54
N ALA A 196 1.92 10.37 8.24
CA ALA A 196 0.91 11.41 8.11
C ALA A 196 0.41 11.92 9.47
N TYR A 197 0.27 11.01 10.44
CA TYR A 197 -0.41 11.29 11.71
C TYR A 197 0.37 10.83 12.95
N GLY A 198 1.55 10.27 12.80
CA GLY A 198 2.30 9.68 13.92
C GLY A 198 1.66 8.42 14.51
N LEU A 199 0.71 7.80 13.81
CA LEU A 199 -0.07 6.67 14.31
C LEU A 199 0.59 5.34 13.93
N TYR A 200 1.15 4.63 14.90
CA TYR A 200 1.56 3.23 14.73
C TYR A 200 0.36 2.31 14.95
N ILE A 201 0.03 1.51 13.97
CA ILE A 201 -1.13 0.62 14.00
C ILE A 201 -0.78 -0.74 13.41
N ASN A 202 -1.24 -1.80 14.07
CA ASN A 202 -1.15 -3.13 13.49
C ASN A 202 -2.04 -3.20 12.23
N PRO A 203 -1.50 -3.57 11.06
CA PRO A 203 -2.30 -3.68 9.83
C PRO A 203 -3.53 -4.58 9.96
N ASP A 204 -3.53 -5.56 10.86
CA ASP A 204 -4.67 -6.46 11.06
C ASP A 204 -5.90 -5.77 11.67
N GLU A 205 -5.71 -4.60 12.29
CA GLU A 205 -6.81 -3.79 12.79
C GLU A 205 -7.48 -2.93 11.72
N ILE A 206 -6.82 -2.72 10.58
CA ILE A 206 -7.34 -1.90 9.49
C ILE A 206 -8.32 -2.71 8.65
N LEU A 207 -9.53 -2.20 8.48
CA LEU A 207 -10.51 -2.79 7.56
C LEU A 207 -9.98 -2.78 6.13
N ASN A 208 -9.99 -3.96 5.50
CA ASN A 208 -9.82 -4.07 4.04
C ASN A 208 -10.88 -5.01 3.46
N LEU A 209 -11.56 -4.54 2.43
CA LEU A 209 -12.35 -5.36 1.51
C LEU A 209 -11.90 -5.01 0.08
N GLY A 210 -11.77 -6.02 -0.73
CA GLY A 210 -11.21 -5.91 -2.08
C GLY A 210 -12.26 -5.86 -3.18
N ILE A 211 -11.80 -6.22 -4.37
CA ILE A 211 -12.61 -6.31 -5.60
C ILE A 211 -12.86 -7.77 -6.02
N ASP A 212 -12.45 -8.71 -5.21
CA ASP A 212 -12.53 -10.15 -5.48
C ASP A 212 -13.96 -10.71 -5.48
N THR A 213 -14.92 -9.97 -4.90
CA THR A 213 -16.35 -10.29 -4.97
C THR A 213 -17.13 -9.40 -5.96
N LEU A 214 -16.44 -8.59 -6.75
CA LEU A 214 -17.05 -7.73 -7.77
C LEU A 214 -17.76 -8.55 -8.84
N GLY A 215 -19.00 -8.19 -9.13
CA GLY A 215 -19.84 -8.86 -10.12
C GLY A 215 -20.33 -7.96 -11.25
N ASP A 216 -20.87 -8.58 -12.31
CA ASP A 216 -21.39 -7.84 -13.47
C ASP A 216 -22.53 -6.87 -13.11
N ALA A 217 -23.31 -7.18 -12.07
CA ALA A 217 -24.38 -6.31 -11.61
C ALA A 217 -23.83 -4.99 -11.04
N ASP A 218 -22.72 -5.05 -10.29
CA ASP A 218 -22.06 -3.88 -9.72
C ASP A 218 -21.44 -3.00 -10.80
N ILE A 219 -20.84 -3.65 -11.83
CA ILE A 219 -20.26 -2.96 -12.98
C ILE A 219 -21.35 -2.24 -13.79
N ARG A 220 -22.49 -2.90 -14.02
CA ARG A 220 -23.65 -2.27 -14.68
C ARG A 220 -24.16 -1.08 -13.89
N TYR A 221 -24.38 -1.25 -12.58
CA TYR A 221 -24.80 -0.16 -11.71
C TYR A 221 -23.85 1.04 -11.80
N ALA A 222 -22.52 0.79 -11.73
CA ALA A 222 -21.53 1.85 -11.87
C ALA A 222 -21.67 2.62 -13.19
N ARG A 223 -21.81 1.90 -14.30
CA ARG A 223 -21.96 2.50 -15.64
C ARG A 223 -23.25 3.30 -15.79
N GLU A 224 -24.38 2.76 -15.32
CA GLU A 224 -25.68 3.45 -15.36
C GLU A 224 -25.70 4.76 -14.56
N LYS A 225 -24.84 4.87 -13.56
CA LYS A 225 -24.72 6.05 -12.70
C LYS A 225 -23.51 6.94 -13.06
N ASP A 226 -22.82 6.69 -14.16
CA ASP A 226 -21.60 7.38 -14.60
C ASP A 226 -20.45 7.31 -13.56
N TYR A 227 -20.36 6.20 -12.81
CA TYR A 227 -19.26 5.93 -11.90
C TYR A 227 -18.19 5.02 -12.52
N LYS A 228 -16.96 5.10 -12.00
CA LYS A 228 -16.00 4.00 -12.01
C LYS A 228 -15.84 3.44 -10.60
N ILE A 229 -15.48 2.16 -10.51
CA ILE A 229 -15.05 1.55 -9.25
C ILE A 229 -13.53 1.65 -9.16
N LYS A 230 -13.01 2.09 -8.03
CA LYS A 230 -11.59 2.08 -7.69
C LYS A 230 -11.40 1.50 -6.29
N LEU A 231 -10.30 0.78 -6.07
CA LEU A 231 -9.92 0.31 -4.73
C LEU A 231 -9.09 1.39 -4.05
N ILE A 232 -9.66 2.04 -3.02
CA ILE A 232 -9.09 3.26 -2.44
C ILE A 232 -8.83 3.07 -0.94
N PRO A 233 -7.57 2.99 -0.50
CA PRO A 233 -7.17 3.23 0.87
C PRO A 233 -7.42 4.69 1.26
N LEU A 234 -7.85 4.88 2.49
CA LEU A 234 -8.09 6.20 3.08
C LEU A 234 -7.56 6.23 4.51
N ALA A 235 -6.70 7.21 4.80
CA ALA A 235 -6.40 7.70 6.12
C ALA A 235 -7.01 9.11 6.24
N LYS A 236 -7.88 9.32 7.23
CA LYS A 236 -8.60 10.59 7.38
C LYS A 236 -8.70 10.97 8.83
N GLU A 237 -8.28 12.19 9.14
CA GLU A 237 -8.57 12.80 10.42
C GLU A 237 -10.07 13.09 10.53
N VAL A 238 -10.63 12.72 11.67
CA VAL A 238 -12.00 13.02 12.08
C VAL A 238 -11.96 13.86 13.35
N ASP A 239 -13.11 14.23 13.89
CA ASP A 239 -13.17 15.10 15.06
C ASP A 239 -12.33 14.57 16.25
N ASN A 240 -11.81 15.49 17.08
CA ASN A 240 -11.10 15.20 18.33
C ASN A 240 -9.78 14.41 18.19
N HIS A 241 -8.95 14.70 17.21
CA HIS A 241 -7.65 14.03 17.01
C HIS A 241 -7.77 12.52 16.81
N GLN A 242 -8.82 12.08 16.16
CA GLN A 242 -9.00 10.69 15.78
C GLN A 242 -8.76 10.51 14.28
N VAL A 243 -8.20 9.38 13.90
CA VAL A 243 -7.98 8.99 12.50
C VAL A 243 -8.69 7.69 12.20
N VAL A 244 -9.43 7.66 11.10
CA VAL A 244 -10.00 6.44 10.54
C VAL A 244 -9.14 5.94 9.39
N LEU A 245 -8.93 4.62 9.35
CA LEU A 245 -8.16 3.93 8.32
C LEU A 245 -8.99 2.78 7.74
N TYR A 246 -9.13 2.73 6.42
CA TYR A 246 -9.74 1.58 5.75
C TYR A 246 -9.39 1.52 4.27
N VAL A 247 -9.56 0.34 3.69
CA VAL A 247 -9.42 0.07 2.26
C VAL A 247 -10.73 -0.52 1.76
N LEU A 248 -11.43 0.18 0.88
CA LEU A 248 -12.68 -0.28 0.26
C LEU A 248 -12.71 0.02 -1.23
N PRO A 249 -13.45 -0.78 -2.02
CA PRO A 249 -13.92 -0.33 -3.32
C PRO A 249 -14.78 0.92 -3.15
N LYS A 250 -14.64 1.88 -4.07
CA LYS A 250 -15.45 3.11 -4.07
C LYS A 250 -16.02 3.39 -5.45
N PHE A 251 -17.28 3.79 -5.48
CA PHE A 251 -17.89 4.40 -6.66
C PHE A 251 -17.48 5.86 -6.74
N ILE A 252 -16.73 6.23 -7.77
CA ILE A 252 -16.22 7.59 -7.93
C ILE A 252 -16.72 8.24 -9.22
N LYS A 253 -17.04 9.53 -9.14
CA LYS A 253 -17.52 10.35 -10.25
C LYS A 253 -16.37 10.89 -11.09
N LYS A 254 -16.67 11.32 -12.31
CA LYS A 254 -15.73 11.98 -13.24
C LYS A 254 -15.05 13.23 -12.66
N SER A 255 -15.69 13.90 -11.69
CA SER A 255 -15.14 15.06 -11.00
C SER A 255 -14.01 14.72 -10.01
N ASN A 256 -13.91 13.46 -9.60
CA ASN A 256 -12.84 13.01 -8.70
C ASN A 256 -11.56 12.78 -9.52
N ILE A 257 -10.43 13.33 -9.08
CA ILE A 257 -9.15 13.24 -9.80
C ILE A 257 -8.69 11.78 -9.99
N LEU A 258 -9.00 10.90 -9.02
CA LEU A 258 -8.66 9.47 -9.07
C LEU A 258 -9.39 8.70 -10.18
N TYR A 259 -10.49 9.26 -10.72
CA TYR A 259 -11.24 8.67 -11.83
C TYR A 259 -10.37 8.43 -13.07
N ASN A 260 -9.36 9.29 -13.28
CA ASN A 260 -8.49 9.27 -14.46
C ASN A 260 -7.15 8.53 -14.20
N VAL A 261 -6.95 7.96 -13.03
CA VAL A 261 -5.79 7.10 -12.76
C VAL A 261 -6.05 5.72 -13.35
N GLU A 262 -5.37 5.40 -14.43
CA GLU A 262 -5.65 4.20 -15.23
C GLU A 262 -4.46 3.23 -15.27
N ASN A 263 -4.76 1.99 -15.66
CA ASN A 263 -3.81 0.90 -15.79
C ASN A 263 -3.04 0.63 -14.48
N GLU A 264 -1.75 0.33 -14.56
CA GLU A 264 -0.89 0.02 -13.40
C GLU A 264 -0.41 1.26 -12.61
N TYR A 265 -0.90 2.45 -12.97
CA TYR A 265 -0.50 3.67 -12.28
C TYR A 265 -1.11 3.78 -10.87
N ASN A 266 -0.30 4.31 -9.96
CA ASN A 266 -0.75 4.73 -8.64
C ASN A 266 -1.01 6.24 -8.65
N GLY A 267 -1.92 6.67 -7.76
CA GLY A 267 -2.18 8.08 -7.52
C GLY A 267 -2.37 8.31 -6.03
N VAL A 268 -1.69 9.28 -5.47
CA VAL A 268 -1.84 9.67 -4.06
C VAL A 268 -2.39 11.07 -3.98
N LEU A 269 -3.49 11.22 -3.25
CA LEU A 269 -4.18 12.47 -3.00
C LEU A 269 -3.99 12.84 -1.53
N VAL A 270 -3.36 13.98 -1.28
CA VAL A 270 -3.17 14.56 0.05
C VAL A 270 -4.05 15.79 0.17
N LYS A 271 -4.85 15.89 1.22
CA LYS A 271 -5.64 17.06 1.56
C LYS A 271 -5.16 17.65 2.88
N ALA A 272 -4.86 18.93 2.87
CA ALA A 272 -4.34 19.65 4.01
C ALA A 272 -5.03 21.01 4.16
N ALA A 273 -4.95 21.62 5.35
CA ALA A 273 -5.63 22.87 5.64
C ALA A 273 -5.02 24.07 4.90
N PHE A 274 -3.70 24.08 4.74
CA PHE A 274 -2.98 25.24 4.18
C PHE A 274 -2.45 24.96 2.76
N ALA A 275 -1.97 23.73 2.50
CA ALA A 275 -1.50 23.32 1.18
C ALA A 275 -2.63 22.90 0.23
N ASP A 276 -3.90 22.91 0.69
CA ASP A 276 -5.08 22.48 -0.04
C ASP A 276 -4.97 21.01 -0.53
N GLU A 277 -5.27 20.74 -1.78
CA GLU A 277 -5.29 19.41 -2.35
C GLU A 277 -4.09 19.21 -3.28
N GLN A 278 -3.25 18.23 -3.00
CA GLN A 278 -2.12 17.87 -3.84
C GLN A 278 -2.24 16.44 -4.33
N PHE A 279 -1.95 16.24 -5.61
CA PHE A 279 -2.07 14.95 -6.27
C PHE A 279 -0.75 14.52 -6.89
N PHE A 280 -0.33 13.31 -6.54
CA PHE A 280 0.89 12.68 -7.06
C PHE A 280 0.51 11.48 -7.92
N LEU A 281 1.04 11.41 -9.13
CA LEU A 281 0.81 10.32 -10.08
C LEU A 281 2.13 9.69 -10.49
N GLY A 282 2.22 8.36 -10.44
CA GLY A 282 3.43 7.65 -10.82
C GLY A 282 3.24 6.15 -10.97
N LYS A 283 4.31 5.44 -11.35
CA LYS A 283 4.29 3.97 -11.39
C LYS A 283 4.43 3.41 -9.98
N GLY A 284 3.44 2.65 -9.54
CA GLY A 284 3.34 2.13 -8.18
C GLY A 284 4.26 0.94 -7.89
N ALA A 285 4.77 0.27 -8.92
CA ALA A 285 5.64 -0.90 -8.82
C ALA A 285 6.52 -1.04 -10.07
N GLY A 286 7.45 -1.99 -10.03
CA GLY A 286 8.34 -2.30 -11.14
C GLY A 286 9.82 -2.11 -10.80
N GLY A 287 10.72 -2.74 -11.58
CA GLY A 287 12.15 -2.75 -11.30
C GLY A 287 12.75 -1.36 -11.20
N HIS A 288 12.64 -0.56 -12.25
CA HIS A 288 13.18 0.80 -12.26
C HIS A 288 12.42 1.78 -11.36
N PRO A 289 11.07 1.85 -11.34
CA PRO A 289 10.35 2.78 -10.47
C PRO A 289 10.69 2.57 -8.98
N THR A 290 10.59 1.34 -8.48
CA THR A 290 10.92 1.01 -7.10
C THR A 290 12.44 1.09 -6.85
N GLY A 291 13.27 0.63 -7.80
CA GLY A 291 14.73 0.77 -7.72
C GLY A 291 15.19 2.22 -7.64
N SER A 292 14.48 3.14 -8.30
CA SER A 292 14.75 4.58 -8.21
C SER A 292 14.45 5.14 -6.81
N ALA A 293 13.35 4.74 -6.19
CA ALA A 293 13.02 5.12 -4.83
C ALA A 293 14.05 4.58 -3.82
N VAL A 294 14.42 3.29 -3.94
CA VAL A 294 15.49 2.68 -3.14
C VAL A 294 16.83 3.42 -3.32
N LEU A 295 17.19 3.79 -4.55
CA LEU A 295 18.41 4.57 -4.81
C LEU A 295 18.34 5.96 -4.17
N SER A 296 17.18 6.61 -4.21
CA SER A 296 16.97 7.90 -3.55
C SER A 296 17.26 7.79 -2.04
N ASP A 297 16.80 6.71 -1.40
CA ASP A 297 17.07 6.45 0.02
C ASP A 297 18.55 6.18 0.27
N ILE A 298 19.21 5.33 -0.53
CA ILE A 298 20.65 5.08 -0.43
C ILE A 298 21.44 6.40 -0.55
N THR A 299 21.05 7.27 -1.47
CA THR A 299 21.78 8.55 -1.64
C THR A 299 21.50 9.55 -0.53
N ALA A 300 20.33 9.50 0.11
CA ALA A 300 20.03 10.34 1.26
C ALA A 300 20.87 9.99 2.50
N LEU A 301 21.22 8.71 2.69
CA LEU A 301 22.12 8.28 3.76
C LEU A 301 23.51 8.95 3.71
N ARG A 302 23.94 9.49 2.57
CA ARG A 302 25.21 10.28 2.46
C ARG A 302 25.17 11.58 3.24
N TYR A 303 23.98 12.05 3.60
CA TYR A 303 23.76 13.30 4.34
C TYR A 303 23.21 12.99 5.74
N ASP A 304 23.43 11.76 6.23
CA ASP A 304 22.93 11.26 7.53
C ASP A 304 21.41 11.38 7.67
N TYR A 305 20.68 11.32 6.53
CA TYR A 305 19.23 11.42 6.52
C TYR A 305 18.60 10.21 7.19
N ARG A 306 17.58 10.49 8.01
CA ARG A 306 16.70 9.49 8.63
C ARG A 306 15.30 10.06 8.80
N TYR A 307 14.32 9.19 8.93
CA TYR A 307 12.99 9.60 9.37
C TYR A 307 13.03 9.90 10.86
N GLU A 308 12.55 11.08 11.25
CA GLU A 308 12.56 11.54 12.65
C GLU A 308 11.25 11.23 13.37
N TYR A 309 10.20 10.86 12.65
CA TYR A 309 8.86 10.51 13.19
C TYR A 309 8.30 11.57 14.14
N LYS A 310 8.49 12.84 13.82
CA LYS A 310 8.18 13.98 14.68
C LYS A 310 6.71 13.98 15.14
N LYS A 311 5.77 13.66 14.23
CA LYS A 311 4.34 13.60 14.55
C LYS A 311 3.99 12.56 15.61
N HIS A 312 4.76 11.46 15.70
CA HIS A 312 4.61 10.48 16.78
C HIS A 312 5.10 11.02 18.13
N LEU A 313 6.07 11.94 18.11
CA LEU A 313 6.66 12.54 19.31
C LEU A 313 5.84 13.75 19.81
N ASP A 314 4.87 14.23 19.04
CA ASP A 314 4.04 15.36 19.41
C ASP A 314 3.20 15.08 20.66
N ALA A 315 2.99 16.11 21.45
CA ALA A 315 2.24 16.03 22.71
C ALA A 315 0.74 15.69 22.53
N GLN A 316 0.21 15.91 21.33
CA GLN A 316 -1.17 15.56 20.95
C GLN A 316 -1.15 14.31 20.06
N GLN A 317 -1.08 13.15 20.70
CA GLN A 317 -1.16 11.88 19.96
C GLN A 317 -2.55 11.71 19.37
N VAL A 318 -2.55 11.23 18.12
CA VAL A 318 -3.76 10.88 17.38
C VAL A 318 -4.17 9.45 17.73
N GLU A 319 -5.47 9.22 17.88
CA GLU A 319 -6.02 7.90 18.18
C GLU A 319 -6.68 7.28 16.93
N TYR A 320 -6.54 5.98 16.77
CA TYR A 320 -7.28 5.24 15.75
C TYR A 320 -8.74 5.07 16.17
N THR A 321 -9.66 5.39 15.27
CA THR A 321 -11.10 5.18 15.49
C THR A 321 -11.71 4.32 14.39
N LYS A 322 -12.68 3.49 14.79
CA LYS A 322 -13.56 2.73 13.90
C LYS A 322 -14.97 3.33 13.86
N ASP A 323 -15.25 4.34 14.70
CA ASP A 323 -16.54 5.03 14.73
C ASP A 323 -16.59 6.13 13.65
N TYR A 324 -16.76 5.67 12.41
CA TYR A 324 -16.91 6.56 11.27
C TYR A 324 -18.01 6.03 10.34
N LYS A 325 -18.88 6.93 9.90
CA LYS A 325 -20.06 6.63 9.09
C LYS A 325 -19.77 6.90 7.62
N ILE A 326 -20.07 5.91 6.76
CA ILE A 326 -19.93 6.01 5.32
C ILE A 326 -21.24 5.67 4.61
N SER A 327 -21.44 6.24 3.43
CA SER A 327 -22.53 5.85 2.52
C SER A 327 -22.04 4.72 1.63
N VAL A 328 -22.76 3.62 1.60
CA VAL A 328 -22.37 2.43 0.84
C VAL A 328 -23.49 1.93 -0.07
N TYR A 329 -23.09 1.38 -1.18
CA TYR A 329 -23.84 0.41 -1.95
C TYR A 329 -23.49 -0.97 -1.41
N PHE A 330 -24.49 -1.79 -1.14
CA PHE A 330 -24.32 -3.17 -0.71
C PHE A 330 -25.22 -4.09 -1.54
N ARG A 331 -24.58 -4.91 -2.40
CA ARG A 331 -25.25 -6.02 -3.12
C ARG A 331 -25.21 -7.25 -2.26
N TYR A 332 -26.34 -7.98 -2.23
CA TYR A 332 -26.50 -9.20 -1.47
C TYR A 332 -27.35 -10.23 -2.23
N ASP A 333 -27.10 -11.52 -1.98
CA ASP A 333 -27.88 -12.59 -2.60
C ASP A 333 -29.08 -12.97 -1.72
N ASP A 334 -28.91 -13.01 -0.39
CA ASP A 334 -29.92 -13.46 0.56
C ASP A 334 -30.38 -12.31 1.48
N GLU A 335 -31.69 -12.23 1.73
CA GLU A 335 -32.27 -11.25 2.67
C GLU A 335 -31.76 -11.44 4.09
N ASP A 336 -31.49 -12.68 4.52
CA ASP A 336 -30.91 -12.97 5.84
C ASP A 336 -29.57 -12.27 6.04
N VAL A 337 -28.79 -12.06 4.96
CA VAL A 337 -27.54 -11.31 5.01
C VAL A 337 -27.81 -9.85 5.36
N LEU A 338 -28.81 -9.24 4.71
CA LEU A 338 -29.17 -7.84 4.96
C LEU A 338 -29.72 -7.64 6.37
N GLU A 339 -30.53 -8.58 6.89
CA GLU A 339 -31.10 -8.52 8.23
C GLU A 339 -30.03 -8.61 9.34
N ASN A 340 -28.90 -9.24 9.04
CA ASN A 340 -27.77 -9.36 9.97
C ASN A 340 -26.84 -8.14 10.01
N ILE A 341 -27.06 -7.11 9.17
CA ILE A 341 -26.21 -5.91 9.06
C ILE A 341 -27.01 -4.70 9.55
N ASN A 342 -26.45 -3.97 10.51
CA ASN A 342 -27.09 -2.81 11.12
C ASN A 342 -26.78 -1.52 10.31
N PHE A 343 -27.60 -1.20 9.32
CA PHE A 343 -27.56 0.08 8.66
C PHE A 343 -28.15 1.18 9.58
N ILE A 344 -27.49 2.33 9.64
CA ILE A 344 -28.00 3.51 10.35
C ILE A 344 -29.27 4.03 9.66
N ASN A 345 -29.23 4.05 8.32
CA ASN A 345 -30.39 4.26 7.47
C ASN A 345 -30.19 3.56 6.13
N ILE A 346 -31.29 3.26 5.44
CA ILE A 346 -31.32 2.78 4.06
C ILE A 346 -32.06 3.83 3.26
N SER A 347 -31.39 4.46 2.30
CA SER A 347 -31.97 5.51 1.44
C SER A 347 -32.55 4.97 0.14
N GLU A 348 -32.03 3.83 -0.35
CA GLU A 348 -32.51 3.18 -1.55
C GLU A 348 -32.48 1.66 -1.35
N ARG A 349 -33.51 0.97 -1.86
CA ARG A 349 -33.55 -0.50 -1.92
C ARG A 349 -34.00 -0.89 -3.32
N PHE A 350 -33.24 -1.74 -3.96
CA PHE A 350 -33.57 -2.32 -5.26
C PHE A 350 -33.69 -3.83 -5.14
N TYR A 351 -34.70 -4.38 -5.77
CA TYR A 351 -34.99 -5.81 -5.77
C TYR A 351 -35.38 -6.28 -7.17
N SER A 352 -34.66 -7.27 -7.67
CA SER A 352 -35.02 -8.04 -8.84
C SER A 352 -34.64 -9.51 -8.62
N GLU A 353 -35.06 -10.38 -9.53
CA GLU A 353 -34.77 -11.82 -9.44
C GLU A 353 -33.25 -12.13 -9.33
N ASN A 354 -32.44 -11.38 -10.06
CA ASN A 354 -31.00 -11.64 -10.20
C ASN A 354 -30.12 -10.52 -9.65
N HIS A 355 -30.68 -9.49 -9.02
CA HIS A 355 -29.91 -8.35 -8.49
C HIS A 355 -30.67 -7.66 -7.37
N LYS A 356 -30.11 -7.70 -6.19
CA LYS A 356 -30.62 -7.01 -5.01
C LYS A 356 -29.52 -6.14 -4.44
N TYR A 357 -29.85 -4.90 -4.12
CA TYR A 357 -28.91 -4.03 -3.40
C TYR A 357 -29.64 -3.01 -2.51
N VAL A 358 -28.91 -2.48 -1.57
CA VAL A 358 -29.30 -1.31 -0.80
C VAL A 358 -28.24 -0.22 -0.91
N ILE A 359 -28.68 1.04 -0.83
CA ILE A 359 -27.82 2.17 -0.54
C ILE A 359 -28.18 2.67 0.85
N GLY A 360 -27.19 2.77 1.71
CA GLY A 360 -27.43 3.17 3.09
C GLY A 360 -26.17 3.70 3.76
N THR A 361 -26.36 4.23 4.95
CA THR A 361 -25.29 4.68 5.84
C THR A 361 -24.98 3.58 6.84
N ILE A 362 -23.69 3.25 6.97
CA ILE A 362 -23.20 2.21 7.87
C ILE A 362 -21.96 2.72 8.61
N ASN A 363 -21.73 2.20 9.82
CA ASN A 363 -20.50 2.48 10.57
C ASN A 363 -19.40 1.52 10.14
N ILE A 364 -18.15 2.00 10.07
CA ILE A 364 -16.96 1.16 9.75
C ILE A 364 -16.84 0.00 10.74
N GLN A 365 -17.11 0.22 12.04
CA GLN A 365 -17.12 -0.85 13.05
C GLN A 365 -18.08 -1.99 12.68
N GLU A 366 -19.28 -1.67 12.20
CA GLU A 366 -20.26 -2.69 11.78
C GLU A 366 -19.74 -3.51 10.60
N ILE A 367 -19.06 -2.88 9.63
CA ILE A 367 -18.44 -3.59 8.51
C ILE A 367 -17.36 -4.55 9.01
N ILE A 368 -16.55 -4.14 9.99
CA ILE A 368 -15.53 -4.98 10.62
C ILE A 368 -16.17 -6.18 11.31
N ASP A 369 -17.18 -5.95 12.16
CA ASP A 369 -17.85 -6.97 12.94
C ASP A 369 -18.58 -8.01 12.06
N LYS A 370 -19.10 -7.55 10.92
CA LYS A 370 -19.83 -8.35 9.95
C LYS A 370 -19.01 -8.75 8.72
N ARG A 371 -17.69 -8.55 8.75
CA ARG A 371 -16.80 -8.81 7.61
C ARG A 371 -17.00 -10.20 7.00
N ALA A 372 -17.12 -11.23 7.83
CA ALA A 372 -17.29 -12.61 7.36
C ALA A 372 -18.59 -12.83 6.58
N VAL A 373 -19.65 -12.07 6.88
CA VAL A 373 -20.92 -12.11 6.16
C VAL A 373 -20.88 -11.24 4.91
N ILE A 374 -20.33 -10.02 5.04
CA ILE A 374 -20.23 -9.05 3.94
C ILE A 374 -19.33 -9.58 2.82
N HIS A 375 -18.22 -10.24 3.16
CA HIS A 375 -17.24 -10.77 2.20
C HIS A 375 -17.53 -12.20 1.72
N GLN A 376 -18.80 -12.60 1.69
CA GLN A 376 -19.21 -13.88 1.10
C GLN A 376 -19.39 -13.75 -0.41
N LYS A 377 -19.20 -14.87 -1.11
CA LYS A 377 -19.51 -14.95 -2.54
C LYS A 377 -20.98 -14.58 -2.76
N GLY A 378 -21.26 -13.70 -3.70
CA GLY A 378 -22.59 -13.17 -3.95
C GLY A 378 -22.85 -11.81 -3.32
N ASN A 379 -22.01 -11.39 -2.36
CA ASN A 379 -22.12 -10.06 -1.75
C ASN A 379 -21.01 -9.14 -2.27
N PHE A 380 -21.29 -7.84 -2.32
CA PHE A 380 -20.29 -6.83 -2.65
C PHE A 380 -20.63 -5.51 -1.97
N ILE A 381 -19.65 -4.86 -1.37
CA ILE A 381 -19.82 -3.55 -0.76
C ILE A 381 -18.86 -2.55 -1.38
N ALA A 382 -19.36 -1.34 -1.63
CA ALA A 382 -18.52 -0.22 -2.06
C ALA A 382 -19.03 1.10 -1.49
N GLU A 383 -18.11 1.97 -1.09
CA GLU A 383 -18.44 3.32 -0.66
C GLU A 383 -18.85 4.19 -1.86
N ILE A 384 -19.82 5.08 -1.66
CA ILE A 384 -20.26 6.07 -2.67
C ILE A 384 -19.72 7.45 -2.28
N ILE A 385 -18.87 8.04 -3.16
CA ILE A 385 -18.23 9.34 -2.91
C ILE A 385 -18.43 10.33 -4.06
#